data_9ad75025e33f7f0da5b60d6634cdd96a
#
_entry.id   9ad75025e33f7f0da5b60d6634cdd96a
#
_cell.length_a   1.000
_cell.length_b   1.000
_cell.length_c   1.000
_cell.angle_alpha   90.00
_cell.angle_beta   90.00
_cell.angle_gamma   90.00
#
_symmetry.space_group_name_H-M   'P 1'
#
loop_
_entity.id
_entity.type
_entity.pdbx_description
1 polymer ?
#
loop_
_entity_poly.entity_id
_entity_poly.type
_entity_poly.pdbx_seq_one_letter_code
_entity_poly.pdbx_strand_id
1 'polypeptide(L)'
;MRALLFWFASCLTLSAGGKRIASYSPGATQTLLDLGCAEEIVMATRWCPLPKDHPAARDADVFLPDLERLLKVKPELVILPRMANPLWAEKCAQAGLRTVILHAESADSVRKDITLLGEATGRSQAAREIVERMAAGSSSQKKILIIWDGVMAGPESYLAEPLAHAAFRSGLSQGSWVKFDWELLAEAKPDAVIWIQNSATNGAIEAHPEKITEMRRIPSIKDLTCVKKGHVYQAMSGSNWLPGSGLQKILPELLMLRKAVHP
;
A
#
# COMPACT_ATOMS: atom_id res chain seq x y z
N MET A 1 -11.07 -56.32 42.19
CA MET A 1 -10.06 -55.25 42.06
C MET A 1 -10.13 -54.69 40.64
N ARG A 2 -10.78 -53.53 40.43
CA ARG A 2 -10.84 -52.83 39.16
C ARG A 2 -9.88 -51.66 39.22
N ALA A 3 -8.82 -51.71 38.42
CA ALA A 3 -7.87 -50.61 38.27
C ALA A 3 -8.46 -49.55 37.32
N LEU A 4 -8.66 -48.35 37.84
CA LEU A 4 -9.02 -47.15 37.09
C LEU A 4 -7.75 -46.54 36.52
N LEU A 5 -7.58 -46.65 35.20
CA LEU A 5 -6.54 -45.92 34.47
C LEU A 5 -7.02 -44.49 34.24
N PHE A 6 -6.46 -43.54 34.98
CA PHE A 6 -6.58 -42.10 34.73
C PHE A 6 -5.72 -41.74 33.51
N TRP A 7 -6.36 -41.46 32.38
CA TRP A 7 -5.73 -40.83 31.26
C TRP A 7 -5.57 -39.31 31.56
N PHE A 8 -4.35 -38.91 31.90
CA PHE A 8 -3.98 -37.49 31.89
C PHE A 8 -3.91 -37.05 30.42
N ALA A 9 -4.99 -36.45 29.90
CA ALA A 9 -4.92 -35.66 28.68
C ALA A 9 -4.12 -34.40 29.01
N SER A 10 -2.83 -34.44 28.62
CA SER A 10 -1.96 -33.27 28.66
C SER A 10 -2.49 -32.30 27.59
N CYS A 11 -3.33 -31.36 28.03
CA CYS A 11 -3.73 -30.22 27.22
C CYS A 11 -2.48 -29.37 26.99
N LEU A 12 -1.80 -29.61 25.87
CA LEU A 12 -0.84 -28.67 25.31
C LEU A 12 -1.62 -27.40 25.01
N THR A 13 -1.64 -26.47 25.96
CA THR A 13 -1.98 -25.09 25.68
C THR A 13 -0.95 -24.60 24.68
N LEU A 14 -1.29 -24.65 23.37
CA LEU A 14 -0.61 -23.83 22.39
C LEU A 14 -0.66 -22.41 22.96
N SER A 15 0.49 -21.90 23.37
CA SER A 15 0.66 -20.50 23.71
C SER A 15 0.18 -19.69 22.52
N ALA A 16 -0.98 -19.05 22.64
CA ALA A 16 -1.54 -18.14 21.67
C ALA A 16 -0.81 -16.78 21.72
N GLY A 17 0.50 -16.82 21.89
CA GLY A 17 1.38 -15.67 21.70
C GLY A 17 1.56 -15.48 20.19
N GLY A 18 0.82 -14.57 19.57
CA GLY A 18 1.05 -14.15 18.19
C GLY A 18 2.49 -13.66 18.03
N LYS A 19 3.03 -13.77 16.83
CA LYS A 19 4.42 -13.36 16.52
C LYS A 19 4.58 -11.86 16.76
N ARG A 20 5.67 -11.46 17.39
CA ARG A 20 6.02 -10.05 17.57
C ARG A 20 6.56 -9.47 16.27
N ILE A 21 5.87 -8.51 15.67
CA ILE A 21 6.13 -8.00 14.33
C ILE A 21 6.65 -6.56 14.41
N ALA A 22 7.78 -6.30 13.76
CA ALA A 22 8.26 -4.94 13.45
C ALA A 22 8.00 -4.63 11.97
N SER A 23 7.17 -3.62 11.67
CA SER A 23 6.82 -3.25 10.30
C SER A 23 7.42 -1.90 9.91
N TYR A 24 8.26 -1.89 8.88
CA TYR A 24 8.88 -0.70 8.31
C TYR A 24 8.13 -0.19 7.06
N SER A 25 6.92 -0.72 6.78
CA SER A 25 6.11 -0.36 5.62
C SER A 25 4.68 -0.04 6.01
N PRO A 26 4.17 1.18 5.74
CA PRO A 26 2.77 1.51 6.01
C PRO A 26 1.77 0.65 5.24
N GLY A 27 2.06 0.30 3.97
CA GLY A 27 1.22 -0.60 3.17
C GLY A 27 1.19 -2.03 3.74
N ALA A 28 2.35 -2.55 4.20
CA ALA A 28 2.41 -3.83 4.89
C ALA A 28 1.66 -3.78 6.24
N THR A 29 1.82 -2.69 7.00
CA THR A 29 1.08 -2.51 8.25
C THR A 29 -0.42 -2.55 8.01
N GLN A 30 -0.92 -1.89 6.96
CA GLN A 30 -2.34 -1.99 6.59
C GLN A 30 -2.74 -3.44 6.28
N THR A 31 -1.90 -4.16 5.53
CA THR A 31 -2.14 -5.59 5.23
C THR A 31 -2.16 -6.43 6.51
N LEU A 32 -1.23 -6.21 7.44
CA LEU A 32 -1.22 -6.90 8.73
C LEU A 32 -2.49 -6.64 9.55
N LEU A 33 -2.99 -5.40 9.56
CA LEU A 33 -4.27 -5.07 10.20
C LEU A 33 -5.42 -5.84 9.57
N ASP A 34 -5.48 -5.88 8.25
CA ASP A 34 -6.53 -6.60 7.49
C ASP A 34 -6.40 -8.13 7.62
N LEU A 35 -5.21 -8.65 7.94
CA LEU A 35 -4.96 -10.04 8.30
C LEU A 35 -5.28 -10.38 9.76
N GLY A 36 -5.68 -9.40 10.58
CA GLY A 36 -5.98 -9.58 12.00
C GLY A 36 -4.75 -9.69 12.90
N CYS A 37 -3.61 -9.10 12.49
CA CYS A 37 -2.35 -9.12 13.25
C CYS A 37 -2.11 -7.83 14.05
N ALA A 38 -3.14 -7.04 14.37
CA ALA A 38 -2.97 -5.75 15.04
C ALA A 38 -2.16 -5.87 16.35
N GLU A 39 -2.55 -6.78 17.23
CA GLU A 39 -1.92 -6.97 18.55
C GLU A 39 -0.48 -7.54 18.46
N GLU A 40 -0.11 -8.10 17.33
CA GLU A 40 1.20 -8.68 17.07
C GLU A 40 2.23 -7.60 16.70
N ILE A 41 1.79 -6.40 16.30
CA ILE A 41 2.68 -5.32 15.89
C ILE A 41 3.27 -4.66 17.13
N VAL A 42 4.59 -4.76 17.28
CA VAL A 42 5.34 -4.20 18.42
C VAL A 42 6.17 -2.97 18.06
N MET A 43 6.44 -2.77 16.76
CA MET A 43 7.16 -1.60 16.26
C MET A 43 6.65 -1.28 14.85
N ALA A 44 6.53 0.02 14.55
CA ALA A 44 6.10 0.52 13.26
C ALA A 44 6.73 1.88 12.96
N THR A 45 6.65 2.34 11.72
CA THR A 45 7.01 3.72 11.38
C THR A 45 5.90 4.67 11.82
N ARG A 46 6.22 5.95 11.98
CA ARG A 46 5.22 7.00 12.26
C ARG A 46 4.13 7.13 11.18
N TRP A 47 4.38 6.63 9.97
CA TRP A 47 3.46 6.66 8.84
C TRP A 47 2.52 5.44 8.78
N CYS A 48 2.74 4.45 9.63
CA CYS A 48 1.92 3.26 9.69
C CYS A 48 0.52 3.57 10.25
N PRO A 49 -0.55 2.99 9.67
CA PRO A 49 -1.95 3.30 9.99
C PRO A 49 -2.44 2.62 11.27
N LEU A 50 -1.65 2.67 12.33
CA LEU A 50 -2.06 2.13 13.63
C LEU A 50 -2.97 3.12 14.38
N PRO A 51 -3.93 2.65 15.19
CA PRO A 51 -4.69 3.49 16.11
C PRO A 51 -3.76 4.33 17.04
N LYS A 52 -4.19 5.52 17.43
CA LYS A 52 -3.37 6.43 18.26
C LYS A 52 -2.95 5.84 19.61
N ASP A 53 -3.81 5.01 20.19
CA ASP A 53 -3.65 4.30 21.45
C ASP A 53 -2.94 2.93 21.31
N HIS A 54 -2.54 2.56 20.10
CA HIS A 54 -1.84 1.30 19.86
C HIS A 54 -0.48 1.29 20.56
N PRO A 55 -0.12 0.21 21.31
CA PRO A 55 1.07 0.17 22.18
C PRO A 55 2.39 0.03 21.42
N ALA A 56 2.39 -0.23 20.12
CA ALA A 56 3.61 -0.38 19.32
C ALA A 56 4.47 0.89 19.32
N ALA A 57 5.79 0.73 19.43
CA ALA A 57 6.73 1.81 19.19
C ALA A 57 6.59 2.33 17.74
N ARG A 58 6.57 3.66 17.56
CA ARG A 58 6.32 4.31 16.24
C ARG A 58 7.54 5.02 15.68
N ASP A 59 8.70 4.62 16.09
CA ASP A 59 9.98 5.26 15.80
C ASP A 59 10.87 4.44 14.85
N ALA A 60 10.32 3.41 14.21
CA ALA A 60 11.01 2.72 13.13
C ALA A 60 11.26 3.69 11.96
N ASP A 61 12.50 3.74 11.48
CA ASP A 61 12.89 4.55 10.32
C ASP A 61 13.54 3.64 9.26
N VAL A 62 13.04 3.73 8.03
CA VAL A 62 13.52 2.92 6.90
C VAL A 62 14.90 3.37 6.43
N PHE A 63 15.20 4.68 6.55
CA PHE A 63 16.42 5.29 6.05
C PHE A 63 17.52 5.35 7.11
N LEU A 64 17.13 5.48 8.39
CA LEU A 64 18.02 5.53 9.55
C LEU A 64 17.63 4.45 10.56
N PRO A 65 17.74 3.15 10.18
CA PRO A 65 17.32 2.06 11.05
C PRO A 65 18.25 1.89 12.24
N ASP A 66 17.67 1.68 13.42
CA ASP A 66 18.37 1.47 14.69
C ASP A 66 18.17 0.03 15.19
N LEU A 67 19.25 -0.76 15.15
CA LEU A 67 19.22 -2.18 15.54
C LEU A 67 19.01 -2.34 17.07
N GLU A 68 19.56 -1.47 17.88
CA GLU A 68 19.41 -1.56 19.33
C GLU A 68 17.94 -1.35 19.73
N ARG A 69 17.28 -0.34 19.13
CA ARG A 69 15.86 -0.09 19.34
C ARG A 69 14.99 -1.25 18.85
N LEU A 70 15.32 -1.81 17.67
CA LEU A 70 14.64 -2.97 17.15
C LEU A 70 14.74 -4.17 18.10
N LEU A 71 15.94 -4.46 18.62
CA LEU A 71 16.16 -5.57 19.53
C LEU A 71 15.47 -5.38 20.90
N LYS A 72 15.31 -4.12 21.38
CA LYS A 72 14.57 -3.84 22.62
C LYS A 72 13.11 -4.29 22.57
N VAL A 73 12.46 -4.20 21.40
CA VAL A 73 11.07 -4.66 21.22
C VAL A 73 10.98 -6.16 20.93
N LYS A 74 12.09 -6.88 20.86
CA LYS A 74 12.19 -8.34 20.67
C LYS A 74 11.24 -8.85 19.56
N PRO A 75 11.36 -8.39 18.32
CA PRO A 75 10.52 -8.88 17.26
C PRO A 75 10.96 -10.28 16.81
N GLU A 76 10.01 -11.10 16.39
CA GLU A 76 10.26 -12.39 15.74
C GLU A 76 10.23 -12.28 14.22
N LEU A 77 9.57 -11.22 13.71
CA LEU A 77 9.42 -10.95 12.29
C LEU A 77 9.66 -9.46 12.02
N VAL A 78 10.55 -9.18 11.08
CA VAL A 78 10.83 -7.82 10.60
C VAL A 78 10.37 -7.71 9.15
N ILE A 79 9.51 -6.74 8.85
CA ILE A 79 8.97 -6.51 7.50
C ILE A 79 9.60 -5.23 6.95
N LEU A 80 10.31 -5.35 5.85
CA LEU A 80 11.04 -4.28 5.19
C LEU A 80 10.44 -3.99 3.82
N PRO A 81 10.23 -2.71 3.45
CA PRO A 81 9.92 -2.36 2.07
C PRO A 81 11.15 -2.56 1.19
N ARG A 82 10.95 -2.75 -0.12
CA ARG A 82 12.02 -2.90 -1.11
C ARG A 82 13.07 -1.78 -1.05
N MET A 83 12.66 -0.56 -0.75
CA MET A 83 13.55 0.60 -0.64
C MET A 83 14.45 0.59 0.61
N ALA A 84 14.26 -0.34 1.54
CA ALA A 84 15.13 -0.47 2.70
C ALA A 84 16.56 -0.81 2.25
N ASN A 85 17.55 -0.27 2.97
CA ASN A 85 18.95 -0.56 2.70
C ASN A 85 19.21 -2.07 2.81
N PRO A 86 19.78 -2.74 1.78
CA PRO A 86 20.08 -4.17 1.82
C PRO A 86 20.93 -4.59 3.03
N LEU A 87 21.88 -3.75 3.44
CA LEU A 87 22.70 -3.99 4.65
C LEU A 87 21.87 -4.06 5.93
N TRP A 88 20.68 -3.45 5.93
CA TRP A 88 19.78 -3.55 7.08
C TRP A 88 19.17 -4.94 7.21
N ALA A 89 18.76 -5.55 6.11
CA ALA A 89 18.27 -6.93 6.09
C ALA A 89 19.38 -7.91 6.57
N GLU A 90 20.62 -7.70 6.12
CA GLU A 90 21.77 -8.51 6.58
C GLU A 90 22.02 -8.35 8.09
N LYS A 91 21.98 -7.12 8.61
CA LYS A 91 22.13 -6.90 10.08
C LYS A 91 21.02 -7.57 10.88
N CYS A 92 19.78 -7.52 10.40
CA CYS A 92 18.68 -8.24 11.03
C CYS A 92 18.91 -9.76 11.02
N ALA A 93 19.37 -10.32 9.90
CA ALA A 93 19.69 -11.74 9.80
C ALA A 93 20.85 -12.17 10.74
N GLN A 94 21.92 -11.35 10.82
CA GLN A 94 23.03 -11.58 11.74
C GLN A 94 22.59 -11.52 13.22
N ALA A 95 21.57 -10.73 13.52
CA ALA A 95 20.95 -10.67 14.84
C ALA A 95 19.94 -11.81 15.11
N GLY A 96 19.80 -12.77 14.19
CA GLY A 96 18.88 -13.90 14.30
C GLY A 96 17.40 -13.54 14.05
N LEU A 97 17.12 -12.38 13.49
CA LEU A 97 15.75 -11.93 13.20
C LEU A 97 15.28 -12.45 11.84
N ARG A 98 14.08 -13.04 11.81
CA ARG A 98 13.42 -13.39 10.55
C ARG A 98 12.99 -12.12 9.82
N THR A 99 13.38 -11.98 8.55
CA THR A 99 13.09 -10.80 7.76
C THR A 99 12.28 -11.16 6.52
N VAL A 100 11.28 -10.36 6.22
CA VAL A 100 10.50 -10.40 4.97
C VAL A 100 10.72 -9.09 4.23
N ILE A 101 11.22 -9.18 3.01
CA ILE A 101 11.42 -8.03 2.11
C ILE A 101 10.28 -8.03 1.09
N LEU A 102 9.60 -6.90 0.97
CA LEU A 102 8.49 -6.71 0.04
C LEU A 102 9.00 -6.17 -1.31
N HIS A 103 8.31 -6.53 -2.40
CA HIS A 103 8.72 -6.21 -3.78
C HIS A 103 7.71 -5.36 -4.55
N ALA A 104 6.75 -4.82 -3.91
CA ALA A 104 5.54 -4.15 -4.39
C ALA A 104 5.76 -3.04 -5.45
N GLU A 105 6.06 -3.40 -6.68
CA GLU A 105 6.15 -2.49 -7.84
C GLU A 105 4.94 -2.58 -8.76
N SER A 106 4.41 -3.78 -8.95
CA SER A 106 3.27 -4.09 -9.80
C SER A 106 2.13 -4.71 -8.99
N ALA A 107 0.95 -4.82 -9.58
CA ALA A 107 -0.19 -5.50 -8.97
C ALA A 107 0.13 -6.96 -8.63
N ASP A 108 0.87 -7.66 -9.48
CA ASP A 108 1.31 -9.04 -9.23
C ASP A 108 2.25 -9.15 -8.03
N SER A 109 3.22 -8.22 -7.91
CA SER A 109 4.13 -8.22 -6.77
C SER A 109 3.41 -7.88 -5.46
N VAL A 110 2.42 -7.00 -5.49
CA VAL A 110 1.57 -6.72 -4.32
C VAL A 110 0.80 -7.96 -3.87
N ARG A 111 0.20 -8.72 -4.80
CA ARG A 111 -0.50 -9.98 -4.46
C ARG A 111 0.45 -11.02 -3.86
N LYS A 112 1.66 -11.14 -4.40
CA LYS A 112 2.71 -12.02 -3.85
C LYS A 112 3.13 -11.58 -2.45
N ASP A 113 3.31 -10.28 -2.23
CA ASP A 113 3.66 -9.73 -0.92
C ASP A 113 2.56 -9.98 0.13
N ILE A 114 1.27 -9.83 -0.23
CA ILE A 114 0.15 -10.16 0.65
C ILE A 114 0.16 -11.65 1.01
N THR A 115 0.38 -12.53 0.03
CA THR A 115 0.49 -13.97 0.25
C THR A 115 1.65 -14.29 1.20
N LEU A 116 2.82 -13.69 0.95
CA LEU A 116 4.02 -13.86 1.77
C LEU A 116 3.80 -13.41 3.23
N LEU A 117 3.13 -12.27 3.42
CA LEU A 117 2.75 -11.80 4.76
C LEU A 117 1.79 -12.77 5.45
N GLY A 118 0.79 -13.30 4.72
CA GLY A 118 -0.12 -14.31 5.23
C GLY A 118 0.60 -15.58 5.69
N GLU A 119 1.54 -16.08 4.91
CA GLU A 119 2.37 -17.24 5.27
C GLU A 119 3.28 -16.94 6.47
N ALA A 120 3.93 -15.77 6.47
CA ALA A 120 4.83 -15.37 7.53
C ALA A 120 4.12 -15.22 8.88
N THR A 121 2.84 -14.82 8.88
CA THR A 121 2.02 -14.60 10.09
C THR A 121 1.11 -15.78 10.44
N GLY A 122 1.04 -16.81 9.58
CA GLY A 122 0.09 -17.94 9.76
C GLY A 122 -1.35 -17.58 9.39
N ARG A 123 -1.55 -16.54 8.57
CA ARG A 123 -2.86 -16.05 8.12
C ARG A 123 -3.10 -16.31 6.61
N SER A 124 -2.60 -17.44 6.10
CA SER A 124 -2.62 -17.76 4.66
C SER A 124 -4.03 -17.77 4.07
N GLN A 125 -5.07 -18.19 4.83
CA GLN A 125 -6.44 -18.17 4.34
C GLN A 125 -6.95 -16.73 4.15
N ALA A 126 -6.78 -15.87 5.15
CA ALA A 126 -7.16 -14.46 5.06
C ALA A 126 -6.42 -13.73 3.93
N ALA A 127 -5.12 -14.05 3.73
CA ALA A 127 -4.34 -13.50 2.64
C ALA A 127 -4.90 -13.91 1.26
N ARG A 128 -5.29 -15.18 1.07
CA ARG A 128 -5.95 -15.64 -0.16
C ARG A 128 -7.24 -14.87 -0.43
N GLU A 129 -8.09 -14.70 0.57
CA GLU A 129 -9.35 -13.95 0.43
C GLU A 129 -9.12 -12.47 0.04
N ILE A 130 -8.06 -11.86 0.56
CA ILE A 130 -7.66 -10.51 0.16
C ILE A 130 -7.23 -10.49 -1.31
N VAL A 131 -6.36 -11.42 -1.72
CA VAL A 131 -5.84 -11.51 -3.09
C VAL A 131 -6.95 -11.80 -4.09
N GLU A 132 -7.91 -12.68 -3.77
CA GLU A 132 -9.06 -12.99 -4.62
C GLU A 132 -9.95 -11.76 -4.87
N ARG A 133 -10.15 -10.92 -3.85
CA ARG A 133 -10.87 -9.65 -4.00
C ARG A 133 -10.13 -8.62 -4.86
N MET A 134 -8.80 -8.72 -4.97
CA MET A 134 -7.99 -7.86 -5.84
C MET A 134 -8.05 -8.31 -7.32
N ALA A 135 -8.46 -9.53 -7.60
CA ALA A 135 -8.47 -10.06 -8.96
C ALA A 135 -9.62 -9.50 -9.79
N ALA A 136 -9.35 -9.20 -11.09
CA ALA A 136 -10.30 -8.87 -12.16
C ALA A 136 -10.93 -7.47 -12.16
N GLY A 137 -10.22 -6.53 -12.81
CA GLY A 137 -10.80 -5.27 -13.31
C GLY A 137 -11.30 -5.39 -14.77
N SER A 138 -12.17 -4.49 -15.19
CA SER A 138 -12.62 -4.37 -16.58
C SER A 138 -11.71 -3.41 -17.36
N SER A 139 -11.46 -3.67 -18.65
CA SER A 139 -10.77 -2.71 -19.51
C SER A 139 -11.66 -1.47 -19.77
N SER A 140 -11.05 -0.29 -19.76
CA SER A 140 -11.73 0.97 -20.06
C SER A 140 -10.92 1.80 -21.05
N GLN A 141 -11.64 2.65 -21.79
CA GLN A 141 -11.03 3.63 -22.70
C GLN A 141 -10.63 4.93 -21.96
N LYS A 142 -11.17 5.19 -20.77
CA LYS A 142 -10.90 6.41 -20.02
C LYS A 142 -9.54 6.36 -19.33
N LYS A 143 -8.78 7.44 -19.54
CA LYS A 143 -7.40 7.57 -19.09
C LYS A 143 -7.34 8.42 -17.83
N ILE A 144 -6.66 7.91 -16.79
CA ILE A 144 -6.27 8.70 -15.64
C ILE A 144 -4.74 8.76 -15.55
N LEU A 145 -4.21 9.92 -15.22
CA LEU A 145 -2.85 10.07 -14.74
C LEU A 145 -2.85 10.29 -13.24
N ILE A 146 -2.11 9.44 -12.53
CA ILE A 146 -1.81 9.63 -11.11
C ILE A 146 -0.38 10.14 -11.01
N ILE A 147 -0.23 11.28 -10.35
CA ILE A 147 1.06 11.94 -10.14
C ILE A 147 1.35 11.93 -8.65
N TRP A 148 2.48 11.38 -8.28
CA TRP A 148 2.90 11.25 -6.89
C TRP A 148 4.39 11.49 -6.76
N ASP A 149 4.77 12.46 -5.93
CA ASP A 149 6.17 12.77 -5.60
C ASP A 149 7.10 12.90 -6.81
N GLY A 150 6.62 13.61 -7.84
CA GLY A 150 7.39 13.87 -9.05
C GLY A 150 7.45 12.72 -10.05
N VAL A 151 6.67 11.66 -9.87
CA VAL A 151 6.52 10.56 -10.84
C VAL A 151 5.06 10.34 -11.23
N MET A 152 4.83 9.71 -12.37
CA MET A 152 3.52 9.31 -12.88
C MET A 152 3.38 7.79 -12.82
N ALA A 153 2.24 7.31 -12.32
CA ALA A 153 1.94 5.89 -12.31
C ALA A 153 1.57 5.39 -13.71
N GLY A 154 2.38 4.47 -14.22
CA GLY A 154 2.17 3.82 -15.50
C GLY A 154 1.32 2.54 -15.40
N PRO A 155 1.06 1.89 -16.56
CA PRO A 155 0.23 0.68 -16.61
C PRO A 155 0.85 -0.54 -15.93
N GLU A 156 2.15 -0.51 -15.66
CA GLU A 156 2.86 -1.60 -14.98
C GLU A 156 2.98 -1.35 -13.46
N SER A 157 2.50 -0.20 -12.95
CA SER A 157 2.48 0.11 -11.53
C SER A 157 1.41 -0.70 -10.79
N TYR A 158 1.56 -0.82 -9.48
CA TYR A 158 0.55 -1.46 -8.64
C TYR A 158 -0.79 -0.68 -8.61
N LEU A 159 -0.83 0.58 -9.05
CA LEU A 159 -2.06 1.37 -9.15
C LEU A 159 -2.90 1.04 -10.40
N ALA A 160 -2.34 0.31 -11.36
CA ALA A 160 -3.08 -0.07 -12.57
C ALA A 160 -4.30 -0.95 -12.26
N GLU A 161 -4.21 -1.83 -11.26
CA GLU A 161 -5.29 -2.74 -10.89
C GLU A 161 -6.51 -2.01 -10.29
N PRO A 162 -6.39 -1.18 -9.23
CA PRO A 162 -7.54 -0.43 -8.73
C PRO A 162 -8.13 0.52 -9.78
N LEU A 163 -7.32 1.06 -10.70
CA LEU A 163 -7.82 1.84 -11.83
C LEU A 163 -8.68 0.97 -12.76
N ALA A 164 -8.23 -0.23 -13.10
CA ALA A 164 -8.98 -1.16 -13.95
C ALA A 164 -10.31 -1.57 -13.30
N HIS A 165 -10.35 -1.80 -11.99
CA HIS A 165 -11.57 -2.09 -11.23
C HIS A 165 -12.58 -0.93 -11.28
N ALA A 166 -12.09 0.31 -11.27
CA ALA A 166 -12.93 1.50 -11.46
C ALA A 166 -13.25 1.79 -12.94
N ALA A 167 -12.90 0.88 -13.83
CA ALA A 167 -12.99 1.06 -15.28
C ALA A 167 -12.26 2.32 -15.78
N PHE A 168 -11.03 2.50 -15.32
CA PHE A 168 -10.05 3.42 -15.86
C PHE A 168 -8.82 2.65 -16.33
N ARG A 169 -7.91 3.33 -17.03
CA ARG A 169 -6.55 2.86 -17.31
C ARG A 169 -5.55 3.99 -17.11
N SER A 170 -4.28 3.66 -16.95
CA SER A 170 -3.24 4.68 -16.95
C SER A 170 -3.27 5.50 -18.24
N GLY A 171 -3.01 6.78 -18.14
CA GLY A 171 -2.79 7.66 -19.29
C GLY A 171 -1.51 7.35 -20.04
N LEU A 172 -0.52 6.74 -19.39
CA LEU A 172 0.74 6.32 -20.00
C LEU A 172 0.55 5.00 -20.76
N SER A 173 1.38 4.76 -21.77
CA SER A 173 1.36 3.56 -22.61
C SER A 173 2.25 2.44 -22.07
N GLN A 174 3.26 2.77 -21.24
CA GLN A 174 4.24 1.84 -20.72
C GLN A 174 4.89 2.33 -19.42
N GLY A 175 5.61 1.46 -18.74
CA GLY A 175 6.38 1.74 -17.53
C GLY A 175 5.58 1.59 -16.24
N SER A 176 6.30 1.42 -15.14
CA SER A 176 5.71 1.34 -13.80
C SER A 176 5.59 2.74 -13.18
N TRP A 177 6.72 3.42 -12.99
CA TRP A 177 6.81 4.77 -12.45
C TRP A 177 7.69 5.62 -13.36
N VAL A 178 7.12 6.62 -14.00
CA VAL A 178 7.77 7.47 -15.00
C VAL A 178 7.95 8.86 -14.41
N LYS A 179 9.13 9.47 -14.54
CA LYS A 179 9.36 10.83 -14.08
C LYS A 179 8.30 11.77 -14.66
N PHE A 180 7.74 12.63 -13.81
CA PHE A 180 6.74 13.60 -14.25
C PHE A 180 7.33 14.63 -15.23
N ASP A 181 6.58 14.85 -16.29
CA ASP A 181 6.88 15.85 -17.30
C ASP A 181 5.56 16.39 -17.89
N TRP A 182 5.49 17.71 -18.12
CA TRP A 182 4.31 18.34 -18.69
C TRP A 182 4.05 17.95 -20.15
N GLU A 183 5.10 17.65 -20.92
CA GLU A 183 4.97 17.20 -22.30
C GLU A 183 4.40 15.80 -22.36
N LEU A 184 4.84 14.89 -21.51
CA LEU A 184 4.26 13.55 -21.38
C LEU A 184 2.80 13.61 -20.94
N LEU A 185 2.44 14.53 -20.05
CA LEU A 185 1.03 14.74 -19.67
C LEU A 185 0.21 15.24 -20.87
N ALA A 186 0.77 16.17 -21.68
CA ALA A 186 0.12 16.66 -22.87
C ALA A 186 -0.09 15.56 -23.92
N GLU A 187 0.92 14.69 -24.12
CA GLU A 187 0.85 13.54 -25.03
C GLU A 187 -0.16 12.48 -24.56
N ALA A 188 -0.18 12.18 -23.28
CA ALA A 188 -1.08 11.21 -22.67
C ALA A 188 -2.56 11.57 -22.87
N LYS A 189 -2.89 12.86 -22.93
CA LYS A 189 -4.28 13.39 -23.06
C LYS A 189 -5.24 12.67 -22.09
N PRO A 190 -5.02 12.77 -20.78
CA PRO A 190 -5.85 12.08 -19.81
C PRO A 190 -7.25 12.70 -19.72
N ASP A 191 -8.24 11.88 -19.36
CA ASP A 191 -9.60 12.35 -19.04
C ASP A 191 -9.66 12.97 -17.64
N ALA A 192 -8.77 12.53 -16.73
CA ALA A 192 -8.59 13.11 -15.41
C ALA A 192 -7.14 12.98 -14.92
N VAL A 193 -6.77 13.84 -13.99
CA VAL A 193 -5.46 13.82 -13.31
C VAL A 193 -5.68 13.84 -11.81
N ILE A 194 -4.94 12.99 -11.07
CA ILE A 194 -4.94 12.98 -9.61
C ILE A 194 -3.52 13.25 -9.12
N TRP A 195 -3.35 14.29 -8.31
CA TRP A 195 -2.13 14.53 -7.54
C TRP A 195 -2.23 13.90 -6.18
N ILE A 196 -1.32 13.00 -5.86
CA ILE A 196 -1.23 12.41 -4.52
C ILE A 196 -0.25 13.21 -3.68
N GLN A 197 -0.70 13.64 -2.51
CA GLN A 197 0.11 14.31 -1.51
C GLN A 197 0.48 13.34 -0.40
N ASN A 198 1.74 13.35 0.02
CA ASN A 198 2.23 12.50 1.11
C ASN A 198 1.52 12.84 2.42
N SER A 199 0.92 11.85 3.05
CA SER A 199 0.18 12.00 4.31
C SER A 199 0.22 10.71 5.11
N ALA A 200 0.14 10.83 6.43
CA ALA A 200 -0.08 9.69 7.32
C ALA A 200 -1.57 9.28 7.40
N THR A 201 -2.47 10.15 6.92
CA THR A 201 -3.92 9.90 6.93
C THR A 201 -4.44 9.70 5.51
N ASN A 202 -5.45 8.86 5.37
CA ASN A 202 -6.20 8.74 4.13
C ASN A 202 -7.14 9.95 3.98
N GLY A 203 -7.35 10.37 2.73
CA GLY A 203 -8.29 11.43 2.39
C GLY A 203 -9.06 11.08 1.13
N ALA A 204 -10.23 11.69 0.96
CA ALA A 204 -11.04 11.54 -0.24
C ALA A 204 -10.33 12.14 -1.47
N ILE A 205 -10.74 11.70 -2.66
CA ILE A 205 -10.34 12.34 -3.91
C ILE A 205 -11.19 13.60 -4.07
N GLU A 206 -10.53 14.77 -4.01
CA GLU A 206 -11.19 16.07 -4.05
C GLU A 206 -10.69 16.90 -5.25
N ALA A 207 -11.50 17.86 -5.71
CA ALA A 207 -11.06 18.80 -6.74
C ALA A 207 -9.83 19.59 -6.28
N HIS A 208 -8.90 19.87 -7.23
CA HIS A 208 -7.68 20.64 -6.95
C HIS A 208 -7.67 21.98 -7.70
N PRO A 209 -8.42 23.01 -7.22
CA PRO A 209 -8.64 24.27 -7.95
C PRO A 209 -7.35 25.05 -8.20
N GLU A 210 -6.41 25.00 -7.27
CA GLU A 210 -5.10 25.67 -7.44
C GLU A 210 -4.30 25.05 -8.58
N LYS A 211 -4.26 23.72 -8.67
CA LYS A 211 -3.57 23.01 -9.73
C LYS A 211 -4.26 23.21 -11.09
N ILE A 212 -5.60 23.29 -11.13
CA ILE A 212 -6.35 23.66 -12.35
C ILE A 212 -5.89 25.04 -12.83
N THR A 213 -5.80 26.01 -11.91
CA THR A 213 -5.38 27.38 -12.23
C THR A 213 -3.94 27.42 -12.76
N GLU A 214 -3.04 26.66 -12.16
CA GLU A 214 -1.67 26.50 -12.64
C GLU A 214 -1.64 25.91 -14.05
N MET A 215 -2.33 24.79 -14.28
CA MET A 215 -2.34 24.08 -15.56
C MET A 215 -2.92 24.93 -16.70
N ARG A 216 -3.90 25.78 -16.43
CA ARG A 216 -4.47 26.73 -17.42
C ARG A 216 -3.48 27.76 -17.93
N ARG A 217 -2.38 28.01 -17.20
CA ARG A 217 -1.30 28.95 -17.61
C ARG A 217 -0.23 28.28 -18.46
N ILE A 218 -0.22 26.95 -18.56
CA ILE A 218 0.80 26.18 -19.29
C ILE A 218 0.31 25.96 -20.74
N PRO A 219 0.97 26.54 -21.75
CA PRO A 219 0.50 26.51 -23.14
C PRO A 219 0.28 25.10 -23.70
N SER A 220 1.15 24.14 -23.37
CA SER A 220 1.09 22.75 -23.88
C SER A 220 -0.11 21.94 -23.36
N ILE A 221 -0.71 22.32 -22.23
CA ILE A 221 -1.74 21.51 -21.56
C ILE A 221 -3.05 22.26 -21.28
N LYS A 222 -3.07 23.59 -21.35
CA LYS A 222 -4.27 24.41 -21.05
C LYS A 222 -5.52 23.95 -21.80
N ASP A 223 -5.35 23.41 -22.99
CA ASP A 223 -6.42 23.00 -23.89
C ASP A 223 -6.85 21.53 -23.70
N LEU A 224 -6.21 20.77 -22.84
CA LEU A 224 -6.60 19.40 -22.52
C LEU A 224 -8.01 19.35 -21.92
N THR A 225 -8.76 18.32 -22.28
CA THR A 225 -10.13 18.11 -21.81
C THR A 225 -10.23 18.09 -20.29
N CYS A 226 -9.31 17.42 -19.60
CA CYS A 226 -9.28 17.37 -18.14
C CYS A 226 -9.10 18.77 -17.52
N VAL A 227 -8.30 19.65 -18.13
CA VAL A 227 -8.08 21.02 -17.64
C VAL A 227 -9.30 21.91 -17.89
N LYS A 228 -9.87 21.85 -19.11
CA LYS A 228 -11.07 22.62 -19.48
C LYS A 228 -12.28 22.25 -18.63
N LYS A 229 -12.49 20.96 -18.39
CA LYS A 229 -13.60 20.43 -17.57
C LYS A 229 -13.35 20.48 -16.07
N GLY A 230 -12.14 20.82 -15.63
CA GLY A 230 -11.78 20.82 -14.21
C GLY A 230 -11.61 19.44 -13.60
N HIS A 231 -11.35 18.41 -14.42
CA HIS A 231 -11.10 17.04 -13.94
C HIS A 231 -9.65 16.88 -13.42
N VAL A 232 -9.30 17.72 -12.49
CA VAL A 232 -7.99 17.75 -11.82
C VAL A 232 -8.24 17.65 -10.33
N TYR A 233 -7.70 16.63 -9.71
CA TYR A 233 -8.00 16.21 -8.35
C TYR A 233 -6.74 16.08 -7.51
N GLN A 234 -6.93 16.05 -6.21
CA GLN A 234 -5.92 15.70 -5.22
C GLN A 234 -6.42 14.57 -4.32
N ALA A 235 -5.49 13.81 -3.76
CA ALA A 235 -5.76 12.80 -2.75
C ALA A 235 -4.63 12.77 -1.72
N MET A 236 -4.96 12.48 -0.47
CA MET A 236 -3.96 12.19 0.56
C MET A 236 -3.55 10.72 0.48
N SER A 237 -2.25 10.44 0.46
CA SER A 237 -1.75 9.08 0.25
C SER A 237 -2.22 8.10 1.32
N GLY A 238 -2.08 8.45 2.57
CA GLY A 238 -2.34 7.51 3.65
C GLY A 238 -1.80 6.11 3.34
N SER A 239 -2.38 5.10 3.96
CA SER A 239 -2.03 3.70 3.67
C SER A 239 -2.79 3.11 2.47
N ASN A 240 -3.91 3.74 2.06
CA ASN A 240 -4.76 3.18 1.01
C ASN A 240 -4.16 3.30 -0.39
N TRP A 241 -3.28 4.28 -0.61
CA TRP A 241 -2.57 4.45 -1.89
C TRP A 241 -1.23 3.70 -1.94
N LEU A 242 -0.80 3.13 -0.81
CA LEU A 242 0.44 2.37 -0.71
C LEU A 242 0.23 0.90 -1.09
N PRO A 243 1.28 0.21 -1.59
CA PRO A 243 1.15 -1.16 -2.03
C PRO A 243 0.83 -2.11 -0.86
N GLY A 244 -0.32 -2.75 -0.94
CA GLY A 244 -0.87 -3.64 0.06
C GLY A 244 -2.38 -3.80 -0.07
N SER A 245 -3.03 -4.41 0.91
CA SER A 245 -4.48 -4.62 0.94
C SER A 245 -5.29 -3.30 0.93
N GLY A 246 -4.68 -2.20 1.38
CA GLY A 246 -5.27 -0.87 1.37
C GLY A 246 -5.74 -0.39 -0.01
N LEU A 247 -5.11 -0.87 -1.08
CA LEU A 247 -5.48 -0.51 -2.46
C LEU A 247 -6.94 -0.80 -2.82
N GLN A 248 -7.58 -1.75 -2.17
CA GLN A 248 -9.01 -2.02 -2.36
C GLN A 248 -9.88 -0.90 -1.78
N LYS A 249 -9.40 -0.19 -0.78
CA LYS A 249 -10.15 0.85 -0.05
C LYS A 249 -10.27 2.15 -0.84
N ILE A 250 -9.45 2.35 -1.89
CA ILE A 250 -9.58 3.51 -2.80
C ILE A 250 -10.64 3.29 -3.89
N LEU A 251 -11.12 2.07 -4.09
CA LEU A 251 -12.06 1.75 -5.15
C LEU A 251 -13.37 2.55 -5.07
N PRO A 252 -14.03 2.74 -3.92
CA PRO A 252 -15.22 3.59 -3.82
C PRO A 252 -14.96 5.02 -4.31
N GLU A 253 -13.82 5.61 -3.97
CA GLU A 253 -13.41 6.94 -4.38
C GLU A 253 -13.22 7.04 -5.91
N LEU A 254 -12.54 6.05 -6.49
CA LEU A 254 -12.34 5.96 -7.94
C LEU A 254 -13.67 5.75 -8.70
N LEU A 255 -14.61 5.00 -8.12
CA LEU A 255 -15.94 4.82 -8.69
C LEU A 255 -16.78 6.11 -8.64
N MET A 256 -16.67 6.90 -7.59
CA MET A 256 -17.29 8.23 -7.53
C MET A 256 -16.66 9.18 -8.55
N LEU A 257 -15.33 9.17 -8.66
CA LEU A 257 -14.62 9.95 -9.68
C LEU A 257 -15.06 9.56 -11.11
N ARG A 258 -15.28 8.27 -11.34
CA ARG A 258 -15.78 7.79 -12.63
C ARG A 258 -17.11 8.45 -13.02
N LYS A 259 -18.04 8.60 -12.07
CA LYS A 259 -19.33 9.27 -12.34
C LYS A 259 -19.15 10.74 -12.71
N ALA A 260 -18.16 11.43 -12.11
CA ALA A 260 -17.86 12.82 -12.42
C ALA A 260 -17.19 13.00 -13.80
N VAL A 261 -16.33 12.05 -14.19
CA VAL A 261 -15.59 12.07 -15.47
C VAL A 261 -16.43 11.51 -16.65
N HIS A 262 -17.51 10.78 -16.34
CA HIS A 262 -18.46 10.19 -17.28
C HIS A 262 -19.89 10.71 -17.00
N PRO A 263 -20.21 11.96 -17.30
CA PRO A 263 -21.58 12.44 -17.23
C PRO A 263 -22.46 11.80 -18.32
#